data_efd0ac1c79829aeb5a07ef5b825ce8cb
#
_entry.id   efd0ac1c79829aeb5a07ef5b825ce8cb
#
_cell.length_a   1.000
_cell.length_b   1.000
_cell.length_c   1.000
_cell.angle_alpha   90.00
_cell.angle_beta   90.00
_cell.angle_gamma   90.00
#
_symmetry.space_group_name_H-M   'P 1'
#
loop_
_entity.id
_entity.type
_entity.pdbx_description
1 polymer ?
#
loop_
_entity_poly.entity_id
_entity_poly.type
_entity_poly.pdbx_seq_one_letter_code
_entity_poly.pdbx_strand_id
1 'polypeptide(L)'
;MTTPLESMATPAPTPDSAAGTAPRVPPHLPNDRWKPLEIAFWLLPVAAWFLFPNHLVLVSQIMIVGLFALSLDLILGYAGIVSLGHAAFFGLGAYTAGLLSAHGWGEPVSGLFAGALVAGVFGFVVSFLVVRGQDLARLMVTLGIGLMLFEAANKAAFLTGGVDGLSGMATAPLFGVFEFDLYGKTAFWYSLGVLLLLFVLLRRVVNSPFGLSLRGIREGGKRMPAIGANVDRRLRAAFTVGAAIAGVAGALLAQTTQFVGLDSLGFPRSAELLIMLVLGGTGRLYGALVGAAVFMVAQDYISGLDPAYWQFYIGLLLVLIVLFARGGILGGLERLVQRLGWHKASAARKETT
;
A
#
# COMPACT_ATOMS: atom_id res chain seq x y z
N MET A 1 44.58 4.18 74.55
CA MET A 1 44.78 3.13 73.52
C MET A 1 43.90 3.49 72.38
N THR A 2 44.45 4.22 71.42
CA THR A 2 43.76 4.73 70.19
C THR A 2 44.40 4.05 68.99
N THR A 3 43.63 3.24 68.36
CA THR A 3 43.99 2.62 67.06
C THR A 3 43.67 3.57 65.91
N PRO A 4 44.58 3.82 64.94
CA PRO A 4 44.29 4.68 63.80
C PRO A 4 43.51 3.90 62.71
N LEU A 5 42.43 4.52 62.20
CA LEU A 5 41.69 4.08 61.01
C LEU A 5 42.56 4.32 59.80
N GLU A 6 43.05 3.25 59.23
CA GLU A 6 43.66 3.25 57.85
C GLU A 6 42.59 3.60 56.81
N SER A 7 42.81 4.73 56.16
CA SER A 7 42.05 5.22 55.02
C SER A 7 42.26 4.28 53.82
N MET A 8 41.28 3.46 53.51
CA MET A 8 41.21 2.76 52.21
C MET A 8 40.90 3.77 51.12
N ALA A 9 41.94 4.34 50.54
CA ALA A 9 41.81 5.09 49.30
C ALA A 9 41.50 4.14 48.15
N THR A 10 40.26 4.22 47.63
CA THR A 10 39.86 3.57 46.37
C THR A 10 40.72 4.12 45.23
N PRO A 11 41.41 3.29 44.44
CA PRO A 11 42.20 3.76 43.31
C PRO A 11 41.28 4.45 42.28
N ALA A 12 41.68 5.65 41.88
CA ALA A 12 40.99 6.39 40.82
C ALA A 12 40.92 5.56 39.53
N PRO A 13 39.79 5.52 38.82
CA PRO A 13 39.68 4.78 37.58
C PRO A 13 40.67 5.34 36.55
N THR A 14 41.47 4.50 35.97
CA THR A 14 42.42 4.82 34.90
C THR A 14 41.68 5.38 33.67
N PRO A 15 42.16 6.43 32.99
CA PRO A 15 41.45 7.08 31.90
C PRO A 15 41.26 6.21 30.64
N ASP A 16 41.87 5.03 30.57
CA ASP A 16 41.77 4.14 29.43
C ASP A 16 40.56 3.18 29.42
N SER A 17 39.78 3.09 30.53
CA SER A 17 38.59 2.22 30.55
C SER A 17 37.30 2.92 30.06
N ALA A 18 37.35 4.19 29.74
CA ALA A 18 36.19 4.99 29.30
C ALA A 18 36.10 5.12 27.74
N ALA A 19 36.98 4.49 26.99
CA ALA A 19 36.78 4.29 25.57
C ALA A 19 35.72 3.17 25.34
N GLY A 20 34.51 3.39 25.93
CA GLY A 20 33.34 2.64 25.57
C GLY A 20 33.17 2.70 24.06
N THR A 21 33.35 1.59 23.39
CA THR A 21 33.02 1.40 22.00
C THR A 21 31.61 1.91 21.81
N ALA A 22 31.47 3.16 21.32
CA ALA A 22 30.20 3.68 20.86
C ALA A 22 29.58 2.59 19.97
N PRO A 23 28.32 2.20 20.20
CA PRO A 23 27.70 1.17 19.38
C PRO A 23 27.86 1.60 17.93
N ARG A 24 28.63 0.84 17.15
CA ARG A 24 28.76 1.06 15.72
C ARG A 24 27.37 0.86 15.15
N VAL A 25 26.63 1.96 14.98
CA VAL A 25 25.40 1.98 14.21
C VAL A 25 25.78 1.49 12.82
N PRO A 26 25.35 0.32 12.40
CA PRO A 26 25.66 -0.13 11.05
C PRO A 26 25.08 0.90 10.08
N PRO A 27 25.82 1.37 9.08
CA PRO A 27 25.32 2.30 8.08
C PRO A 27 24.40 1.55 7.12
N HIS A 28 23.26 1.10 7.60
CA HIS A 28 22.22 0.54 6.74
C HIS A 28 21.26 1.66 6.31
N LEU A 29 21.78 2.62 5.57
CA LEU A 29 20.95 3.31 4.60
C LEU A 29 20.47 2.23 3.63
N PRO A 30 19.18 2.09 3.39
CA PRO A 30 18.65 1.11 2.46
C PRO A 30 19.36 1.33 1.13
N ASN A 31 20.06 0.29 0.64
CA ASN A 31 20.79 0.39 -0.61
C ASN A 31 19.74 0.52 -1.73
N ASP A 32 19.65 1.72 -2.31
CA ASP A 32 18.63 2.07 -3.33
C ASP A 32 18.90 1.39 -4.69
N ARG A 33 19.90 0.52 -4.75
CA ARG A 33 20.23 -0.25 -5.94
C ARG A 33 19.18 -1.32 -6.20
N TRP A 34 18.70 -1.37 -7.42
CA TRP A 34 17.78 -2.40 -7.89
C TRP A 34 18.47 -3.78 -7.82
N LYS A 35 17.83 -4.70 -7.11
CA LYS A 35 18.28 -6.09 -7.08
C LYS A 35 17.80 -6.80 -8.36
N PRO A 36 18.55 -7.77 -8.88
CA PRO A 36 18.14 -8.52 -10.09
C PRO A 36 16.77 -9.19 -9.93
N LEU A 37 16.42 -9.61 -8.70
CA LEU A 37 15.10 -10.17 -8.38
C LEU A 37 13.97 -9.14 -8.55
N GLU A 38 14.22 -7.86 -8.27
CA GLU A 38 13.24 -6.79 -8.46
C GLU A 38 12.98 -6.51 -9.94
N ILE A 39 14.05 -6.58 -10.75
CA ILE A 39 13.93 -6.45 -12.22
C ILE A 39 13.13 -7.63 -12.76
N ALA A 40 13.41 -8.86 -12.29
CA ALA A 40 12.66 -10.05 -12.68
C ALA A 40 11.17 -9.94 -12.32
N PHE A 41 10.85 -9.34 -11.16
CA PHE A 41 9.46 -9.10 -10.76
C PHE A 41 8.72 -8.17 -11.75
N TRP A 42 9.37 -7.11 -12.22
CA TRP A 42 8.76 -6.19 -13.19
C TRP A 42 8.69 -6.74 -14.61
N LEU A 43 9.42 -7.82 -14.91
CA LEU A 43 9.25 -8.56 -16.16
C LEU A 43 8.01 -9.47 -16.14
N LEU A 44 7.46 -9.83 -14.96
CA LEU A 44 6.26 -10.67 -14.87
C LEU A 44 5.03 -10.09 -15.58
N PRO A 45 4.63 -8.81 -15.37
CA PRO A 45 3.52 -8.22 -16.14
C PRO A 45 3.78 -8.24 -17.65
N VAL A 46 5.03 -7.94 -18.06
CA VAL A 46 5.41 -7.97 -19.48
C VAL A 46 5.32 -9.39 -20.04
N ALA A 47 5.76 -10.40 -19.28
CA ALA A 47 5.60 -11.80 -19.67
C ALA A 47 4.12 -12.21 -19.75
N ALA A 48 3.27 -11.70 -18.83
CA ALA A 48 1.83 -11.96 -18.85
C ALA A 48 1.16 -11.42 -20.12
N TRP A 49 1.66 -10.33 -20.68
CA TRP A 49 1.20 -9.82 -21.99
C TRP A 49 1.32 -10.84 -23.11
N PHE A 50 2.43 -11.58 -23.16
CA PHE A 50 2.67 -12.59 -24.20
C PHE A 50 2.01 -13.94 -23.89
N LEU A 51 1.92 -14.32 -22.61
CA LEU A 51 1.40 -15.61 -22.19
C LEU A 51 -0.14 -15.64 -22.11
N PHE A 52 -0.77 -14.51 -21.72
CA PHE A 52 -2.20 -14.43 -21.45
C PHE A 52 -2.89 -13.27 -22.22
N PRO A 53 -2.88 -13.25 -23.54
CA PRO A 53 -3.45 -12.15 -24.31
C PRO A 53 -4.96 -11.96 -24.10
N ASN A 54 -5.67 -13.00 -23.67
CA ASN A 54 -7.12 -12.97 -23.41
C ASN A 54 -7.49 -12.48 -21.99
N HIS A 55 -6.53 -12.34 -21.09
CA HIS A 55 -6.75 -11.93 -19.69
C HIS A 55 -6.13 -10.56 -19.38
N LEU A 56 -5.88 -9.73 -20.39
CA LEU A 56 -5.24 -8.42 -20.20
C LEU A 56 -6.07 -7.48 -19.33
N VAL A 57 -7.39 -7.57 -19.40
CA VAL A 57 -8.30 -6.80 -18.56
C VAL A 57 -8.11 -7.16 -17.09
N LEU A 58 -8.04 -8.46 -16.76
CA LEU A 58 -7.77 -8.92 -15.39
C LEU A 58 -6.40 -8.44 -14.89
N VAL A 59 -5.36 -8.55 -15.72
CA VAL A 59 -4.00 -8.10 -15.35
C VAL A 59 -3.98 -6.59 -15.12
N SER A 60 -4.70 -5.80 -15.93
CA SER A 60 -4.85 -4.36 -15.72
C SER A 60 -5.54 -4.06 -14.38
N GLN A 61 -6.61 -4.78 -14.06
CA GLN A 61 -7.29 -4.63 -12.77
C GLN A 61 -6.38 -5.01 -11.58
N ILE A 62 -5.57 -6.07 -11.71
CA ILE A 62 -4.57 -6.46 -10.70
C ILE A 62 -3.57 -5.31 -10.48
N MET A 63 -3.12 -4.64 -11.53
CA MET A 63 -2.20 -3.50 -11.42
C MET A 63 -2.86 -2.29 -10.74
N ILE A 64 -4.11 -1.98 -11.06
CA ILE A 64 -4.88 -0.88 -10.45
C ILE A 64 -5.12 -1.16 -8.96
N VAL A 65 -5.57 -2.37 -8.62
CA VAL A 65 -5.80 -2.78 -7.23
C VAL A 65 -4.48 -2.90 -6.47
N GLY A 66 -3.40 -3.32 -7.13
CA GLY A 66 -2.04 -3.30 -6.59
C GLY A 66 -1.57 -1.90 -6.23
N LEU A 67 -1.84 -0.91 -7.08
CA LEU A 67 -1.56 0.50 -6.79
C LEU A 67 -2.40 0.99 -5.59
N PHE A 68 -3.66 0.60 -5.53
CA PHE A 68 -4.53 0.90 -4.40
C PHE A 68 -4.01 0.24 -3.10
N ALA A 69 -3.51 -1.00 -3.16
CA ALA A 69 -2.88 -1.67 -2.01
C ALA A 69 -1.57 -0.99 -1.57
N LEU A 70 -0.75 -0.50 -2.51
CA LEU A 70 0.44 0.30 -2.20
C LEU A 70 0.10 1.60 -1.46
N SER A 71 -1.02 2.24 -1.80
CA SER A 71 -1.47 3.47 -1.14
C SER A 71 -1.82 3.22 0.34
N LEU A 72 -2.50 2.12 0.64
CA LEU A 72 -2.78 1.72 2.01
C LEU A 72 -1.53 1.23 2.74
N ASP A 73 -0.58 0.56 2.06
CA ASP A 73 0.67 0.10 2.68
C ASP A 73 1.52 1.28 3.19
N LEU A 74 1.52 2.42 2.49
CA LEU A 74 2.18 3.62 2.98
C LEU A 74 1.60 4.08 4.34
N ILE A 75 0.29 4.02 4.50
CA ILE A 75 -0.41 4.49 5.69
C ILE A 75 -0.35 3.43 6.81
N LEU A 76 -0.69 2.18 6.51
CA LEU A 76 -0.71 1.09 7.48
C LEU A 76 0.67 0.48 7.68
N GLY A 77 1.34 0.16 6.59
CA GLY A 77 2.60 -0.57 6.60
C GLY A 77 3.77 0.27 7.11
N TYR A 78 3.83 1.55 6.77
CA TYR A 78 4.94 2.43 7.18
C TYR A 78 4.58 3.38 8.30
N ALA A 79 3.39 4.01 8.29
CA ALA A 79 2.98 4.95 9.33
C ALA A 79 2.23 4.31 10.50
N GLY A 80 1.76 3.06 10.37
CA GLY A 80 1.06 2.32 11.42
C GLY A 80 -0.37 2.78 11.68
N ILE A 81 -1.00 3.47 10.71
CA ILE A 81 -2.39 3.92 10.81
C ILE A 81 -3.29 2.92 10.11
N VAL A 82 -4.15 2.22 10.83
CA VAL A 82 -5.19 1.38 10.25
C VAL A 82 -6.34 2.26 9.76
N SER A 83 -6.80 2.04 8.54
CA SER A 83 -7.92 2.76 7.92
C SER A 83 -8.90 1.77 7.30
N LEU A 84 -10.16 1.83 7.71
CA LEU A 84 -11.27 1.06 7.14
C LEU A 84 -12.13 1.85 6.15
N GLY A 85 -11.84 3.13 5.97
CA GLY A 85 -12.49 4.01 4.99
C GLY A 85 -11.60 4.38 3.81
N HIS A 86 -10.55 3.58 3.50
CA HIS A 86 -9.58 3.94 2.47
C HIS A 86 -10.20 3.92 1.06
N ALA A 87 -11.22 3.09 0.83
CA ALA A 87 -12.01 3.06 -0.39
C ALA A 87 -12.67 4.42 -0.72
N ALA A 88 -12.96 5.25 0.28
CA ALA A 88 -13.48 6.59 0.06
C ALA A 88 -12.59 7.45 -0.84
N PHE A 89 -11.26 7.38 -0.69
CA PHE A 89 -10.30 8.11 -1.52
C PHE A 89 -10.21 7.52 -2.93
N PHE A 90 -10.27 6.20 -3.02
CA PHE A 90 -10.32 5.49 -4.29
C PHE A 90 -11.58 5.86 -5.09
N GLY A 91 -12.75 5.78 -4.47
CA GLY A 91 -14.01 6.16 -5.10
C GLY A 91 -14.07 7.64 -5.46
N LEU A 92 -13.56 8.56 -4.60
CA LEU A 92 -13.45 9.98 -4.95
C LEU A 92 -12.64 10.20 -6.22
N GLY A 93 -11.50 9.52 -6.36
CA GLY A 93 -10.69 9.58 -7.57
C GLY A 93 -11.43 9.03 -8.78
N ALA A 94 -12.13 7.89 -8.63
CA ALA A 94 -12.89 7.26 -9.70
C ALA A 94 -14.05 8.17 -10.17
N TYR A 95 -14.85 8.70 -9.25
CA TYR A 95 -15.94 9.62 -9.60
C TYR A 95 -15.42 10.93 -10.18
N THR A 96 -14.28 11.45 -9.70
CA THR A 96 -13.69 12.68 -10.26
C THR A 96 -13.31 12.49 -11.72
N ALA A 97 -12.57 11.43 -12.03
CA ALA A 97 -12.18 11.14 -13.42
C ALA A 97 -13.39 10.77 -14.28
N GLY A 98 -14.33 10.01 -13.74
CA GLY A 98 -15.57 9.63 -14.42
C GLY A 98 -16.44 10.82 -14.77
N LEU A 99 -16.65 11.75 -13.84
CA LEU A 99 -17.43 12.98 -14.06
C LEU A 99 -16.78 13.89 -15.10
N LEU A 100 -15.44 14.07 -15.04
CA LEU A 100 -14.74 14.84 -16.06
C LEU A 100 -14.96 14.23 -17.46
N SER A 101 -14.83 12.92 -17.57
CA SER A 101 -15.04 12.19 -18.82
C SER A 101 -16.50 12.29 -19.33
N ALA A 102 -17.48 12.17 -18.44
CA ALA A 102 -18.90 12.30 -18.77
C ALA A 102 -19.29 13.71 -19.25
N HIS A 103 -18.56 14.75 -18.78
CA HIS A 103 -18.77 16.13 -19.21
C HIS A 103 -17.89 16.54 -20.41
N GLY A 104 -17.33 15.60 -21.14
CA GLY A 104 -16.56 15.84 -22.37
C GLY A 104 -15.07 16.12 -22.17
N TRP A 105 -14.57 16.10 -20.95
CA TRP A 105 -13.12 16.20 -20.68
C TRP A 105 -12.54 14.81 -20.45
N GLY A 106 -12.49 14.02 -21.49
CA GLY A 106 -12.09 12.60 -21.43
C GLY A 106 -10.57 12.36 -21.42
N GLU A 107 -9.72 13.40 -21.30
CA GLU A 107 -8.27 13.24 -21.35
C GLU A 107 -7.77 12.42 -20.15
N PRO A 108 -7.08 11.25 -20.38
CA PRO A 108 -6.74 10.34 -19.30
C PRO A 108 -5.76 10.94 -18.27
N VAL A 109 -4.72 11.63 -18.73
CA VAL A 109 -3.66 12.15 -17.86
C VAL A 109 -4.19 13.23 -16.92
N SER A 110 -4.99 14.17 -17.43
CA SER A 110 -5.62 15.23 -16.62
C SER A 110 -6.62 14.63 -15.61
N GLY A 111 -7.34 13.58 -16.00
CA GLY A 111 -8.24 12.83 -15.13
C GLY A 111 -7.50 12.19 -13.95
N LEU A 112 -6.29 11.62 -14.16
CA LEU A 112 -5.45 11.10 -13.08
C LEU A 112 -5.03 12.21 -12.09
N PHE A 113 -4.56 13.35 -12.62
CA PHE A 113 -4.16 14.48 -11.78
C PHE A 113 -5.33 15.05 -10.98
N ALA A 114 -6.50 15.18 -11.60
CA ALA A 114 -7.70 15.65 -10.93
C ALA A 114 -8.14 14.68 -9.82
N GLY A 115 -8.16 13.36 -10.10
CA GLY A 115 -8.45 12.33 -9.10
C GLY A 115 -7.46 12.33 -7.93
N ALA A 116 -6.16 12.45 -8.22
CA ALA A 116 -5.12 12.58 -7.22
C ALA A 116 -5.29 13.83 -6.35
N LEU A 117 -5.61 14.98 -6.98
CA LEU A 117 -5.77 16.24 -6.30
C LEU A 117 -6.99 16.22 -5.37
N VAL A 118 -8.16 15.81 -5.87
CA VAL A 118 -9.41 15.79 -5.09
C VAL A 118 -9.29 14.81 -3.93
N ALA A 119 -8.81 13.58 -4.17
CA ALA A 119 -8.60 12.59 -3.12
C ALA A 119 -7.50 13.03 -2.13
N GLY A 120 -6.44 13.66 -2.61
CA GLY A 120 -5.35 14.19 -1.78
C GLY A 120 -5.81 15.35 -0.88
N VAL A 121 -6.54 16.33 -1.42
CA VAL A 121 -7.09 17.45 -0.65
C VAL A 121 -8.08 16.94 0.40
N PHE A 122 -8.98 16.04 0.01
CA PHE A 122 -9.92 15.44 0.96
C PHE A 122 -9.16 14.63 2.03
N GLY A 123 -8.16 13.85 1.65
CA GLY A 123 -7.29 13.10 2.56
C GLY A 123 -6.52 14.02 3.52
N PHE A 124 -6.07 15.19 3.04
CA PHE A 124 -5.45 16.20 3.91
C PHE A 124 -6.41 16.72 4.97
N VAL A 125 -7.65 17.08 4.59
CA VAL A 125 -8.67 17.51 5.54
C VAL A 125 -9.00 16.43 6.55
N VAL A 126 -9.23 15.20 6.09
CA VAL A 126 -9.51 14.03 6.95
C VAL A 126 -8.35 13.71 7.88
N SER A 127 -7.11 13.95 7.46
CA SER A 127 -5.92 13.66 8.26
C SER A 127 -5.88 14.39 9.60
N PHE A 128 -6.49 15.58 9.71
CA PHE A 128 -6.58 16.33 10.98
C PHE A 128 -7.43 15.58 12.02
N LEU A 129 -8.46 14.87 11.59
CA LEU A 129 -9.31 14.07 12.46
C LEU A 129 -8.64 12.74 12.81
N VAL A 130 -8.11 12.04 11.80
CA VAL A 130 -7.52 10.70 11.95
C VAL A 130 -6.27 10.73 12.82
N VAL A 131 -5.40 11.74 12.66
CA VAL A 131 -4.13 11.79 13.40
C VAL A 131 -4.34 12.07 14.90
N ARG A 132 -5.40 12.80 15.27
CA ARG A 132 -5.76 13.07 16.67
C ARG A 132 -6.31 11.85 17.41
N GLY A 133 -6.91 10.89 16.69
CA GLY A 133 -7.45 9.67 17.27
C GLY A 133 -6.36 8.70 17.72
N GLN A 134 -6.71 7.82 18.64
CA GLN A 134 -5.90 6.65 19.01
C GLN A 134 -6.55 5.40 18.38
N ASP A 135 -5.81 4.35 18.22
CA ASP A 135 -6.13 3.09 17.52
C ASP A 135 -7.60 2.84 17.13
N LEU A 136 -8.48 2.55 18.09
CA LEU A 136 -9.91 2.31 17.83
C LEU A 136 -10.64 3.56 17.34
N ALA A 137 -10.32 4.75 17.89
CA ALA A 137 -10.93 5.99 17.44
C ALA A 137 -10.57 6.30 15.97
N ARG A 138 -9.33 6.00 15.53
CA ARG A 138 -8.93 6.14 14.12
C ARG A 138 -9.75 5.26 13.21
N LEU A 139 -9.96 3.99 13.60
CA LEU A 139 -10.78 3.04 12.84
C LEU A 139 -12.22 3.56 12.70
N MET A 140 -12.83 4.01 13.80
CA MET A 140 -14.20 4.52 13.79
C MET A 140 -14.34 5.79 12.94
N VAL A 141 -13.39 6.73 13.04
CA VAL A 141 -13.38 7.96 12.25
C VAL A 141 -13.23 7.66 10.76
N THR A 142 -12.30 6.79 10.37
CA THR A 142 -12.10 6.45 8.95
C THR A 142 -13.28 5.68 8.37
N LEU A 143 -13.87 4.77 9.14
CA LEU A 143 -15.08 4.06 8.75
C LEU A 143 -16.26 5.03 8.59
N GLY A 144 -16.49 5.91 9.57
CA GLY A 144 -17.56 6.90 9.54
C GLY A 144 -17.45 7.83 8.34
N ILE A 145 -16.25 8.33 8.02
CA ILE A 145 -16.02 9.18 6.84
C ILE A 145 -16.27 8.38 5.55
N GLY A 146 -15.85 7.11 5.47
CA GLY A 146 -16.14 6.25 4.34
C GLY A 146 -17.64 6.07 4.10
N LEU A 147 -18.41 5.78 5.17
CA LEU A 147 -19.85 5.65 5.10
C LEU A 147 -20.55 6.98 4.75
N MET A 148 -20.07 8.10 5.29
CA MET A 148 -20.61 9.42 4.92
C MET A 148 -20.42 9.72 3.44
N LEU A 149 -19.26 9.42 2.86
CA LEU A 149 -19.01 9.62 1.44
C LEU A 149 -19.82 8.66 0.58
N PHE A 150 -19.93 7.41 0.98
CA PHE A 150 -20.79 6.43 0.30
C PHE A 150 -22.24 6.91 0.25
N GLU A 151 -22.79 7.33 1.38
CA GLU A 151 -24.18 7.80 1.46
C GLU A 151 -24.37 9.15 0.74
N ALA A 152 -23.38 10.05 0.79
CA ALA A 152 -23.40 11.29 0.02
C ALA A 152 -23.44 11.02 -1.50
N ALA A 153 -22.61 10.09 -1.98
CA ALA A 153 -22.61 9.68 -3.38
C ALA A 153 -23.94 9.01 -3.77
N ASN A 154 -24.48 8.17 -2.92
CA ASN A 154 -25.76 7.50 -3.14
C ASN A 154 -26.91 8.51 -3.26
N LYS A 155 -26.97 9.51 -2.39
CA LYS A 155 -28.00 10.57 -2.44
C LYS A 155 -27.81 11.55 -3.58
N ALA A 156 -26.59 11.79 -4.01
CA ALA A 156 -26.29 12.64 -5.15
C ALA A 156 -26.46 11.90 -6.50
N ALA A 157 -27.51 11.10 -6.64
CA ALA A 157 -27.76 10.27 -7.83
C ALA A 157 -27.78 11.05 -9.14
N PHE A 158 -28.20 12.33 -9.10
CA PHE A 158 -28.17 13.23 -10.27
C PHE A 158 -26.74 13.47 -10.81
N LEU A 159 -25.70 13.30 -9.96
CA LEU A 159 -24.30 13.49 -10.32
C LEU A 159 -23.56 12.17 -10.49
N THR A 160 -23.78 11.24 -9.58
CA THR A 160 -23.02 9.99 -9.45
C THR A 160 -23.67 8.80 -10.16
N GLY A 161 -24.92 8.95 -10.61
CA GLY A 161 -25.75 7.84 -11.09
C GLY A 161 -26.37 7.02 -9.95
N GLY A 162 -26.02 7.29 -8.67
CA GLY A 162 -26.56 6.56 -7.51
C GLY A 162 -26.26 5.07 -7.58
N VAL A 163 -27.27 4.23 -7.32
CA VAL A 163 -27.16 2.76 -7.30
C VAL A 163 -26.81 2.20 -8.68
N ASP A 164 -27.26 2.84 -9.76
CA ASP A 164 -26.98 2.41 -11.13
C ASP A 164 -25.52 2.69 -11.57
N GLY A 165 -24.83 3.53 -10.81
CA GLY A 165 -23.47 3.96 -11.09
C GLY A 165 -23.36 4.96 -12.25
N LEU A 166 -22.17 5.51 -12.43
CA LEU A 166 -21.84 6.43 -13.50
C LEU A 166 -21.37 5.64 -14.73
N SER A 167 -22.12 5.75 -15.81
CA SER A 167 -21.85 5.14 -17.14
C SER A 167 -21.84 6.21 -18.21
N GLY A 168 -21.53 5.84 -19.47
CA GLY A 168 -21.50 6.78 -20.58
C GLY A 168 -20.27 7.67 -20.63
N MET A 169 -19.18 7.25 -20.02
CA MET A 169 -17.89 7.93 -20.07
C MET A 169 -17.24 7.70 -21.45
N ALA A 170 -16.79 8.77 -22.07
CA ALA A 170 -15.99 8.70 -23.29
C ALA A 170 -14.55 9.06 -22.92
N THR A 171 -13.70 8.05 -22.68
CA THR A 171 -12.27 8.27 -22.48
C THR A 171 -11.62 8.62 -23.80
N ALA A 172 -10.99 9.78 -23.87
CA ALA A 172 -10.26 10.20 -25.08
C ALA A 172 -9.02 9.31 -25.30
N PRO A 173 -8.54 9.20 -26.55
CA PRO A 173 -7.32 8.46 -26.83
C PRO A 173 -6.14 8.98 -26.01
N LEU A 174 -5.36 8.09 -25.43
CA LEU A 174 -4.18 8.46 -24.65
C LEU A 174 -3.18 9.17 -25.59
N PHE A 175 -2.79 10.40 -25.23
CA PHE A 175 -1.97 11.30 -26.06
C PHE A 175 -2.54 11.56 -27.47
N GLY A 176 -3.85 11.37 -27.68
CA GLY A 176 -4.50 11.57 -28.98
C GLY A 176 -4.23 10.47 -30.03
N VAL A 177 -3.52 9.39 -29.65
CA VAL A 177 -3.08 8.33 -30.59
C VAL A 177 -3.59 6.94 -30.19
N PHE A 178 -3.60 6.62 -28.88
CA PHE A 178 -3.92 5.27 -28.39
C PHE A 178 -5.37 5.22 -27.87
N GLU A 179 -6.27 4.64 -28.66
CA GLU A 179 -7.65 4.41 -28.23
C GLU A 179 -7.73 3.30 -27.17
N PHE A 180 -8.69 3.42 -26.26
CA PHE A 180 -8.97 2.37 -25.28
C PHE A 180 -9.74 1.24 -25.96
N ASP A 181 -9.03 0.16 -26.23
CA ASP A 181 -9.52 -1.06 -26.88
C ASP A 181 -10.27 -1.95 -25.90
N LEU A 182 -11.35 -2.61 -26.36
CA LEU A 182 -12.11 -3.63 -25.60
C LEU A 182 -11.24 -4.83 -25.16
N TYR A 183 -10.17 -5.12 -25.88
CA TYR A 183 -9.19 -6.15 -25.50
C TYR A 183 -8.26 -5.73 -24.35
N GLY A 184 -8.33 -4.47 -23.91
CA GLY A 184 -7.56 -3.96 -22.78
C GLY A 184 -6.07 -3.71 -23.07
N LYS A 185 -5.65 -3.67 -24.33
CA LYS A 185 -4.23 -3.48 -24.68
C LYS A 185 -3.70 -2.14 -24.22
N THR A 186 -4.40 -1.06 -24.53
CA THR A 186 -4.04 0.30 -24.10
C THR A 186 -4.17 0.45 -22.58
N ALA A 187 -5.25 -0.10 -21.99
CA ALA A 187 -5.48 -0.10 -20.56
C ALA A 187 -4.34 -0.79 -19.79
N PHE A 188 -3.81 -1.90 -20.32
CA PHE A 188 -2.69 -2.63 -19.73
C PHE A 188 -1.41 -1.78 -19.66
N TRP A 189 -0.94 -1.23 -20.77
CA TRP A 189 0.29 -0.44 -20.83
C TRP A 189 0.16 0.86 -20.03
N TYR A 190 -1.01 1.47 -20.07
CA TYR A 190 -1.32 2.66 -19.29
C TYR A 190 -1.27 2.37 -17.78
N SER A 191 -1.96 1.33 -17.32
CA SER A 191 -1.96 0.94 -15.90
C SER A 191 -0.56 0.51 -15.43
N LEU A 192 0.20 -0.22 -16.26
CA LEU A 192 1.58 -0.61 -15.97
C LEU A 192 2.49 0.62 -15.84
N GLY A 193 2.38 1.57 -16.76
CA GLY A 193 3.18 2.79 -16.75
C GLY A 193 2.92 3.64 -15.48
N VAL A 194 1.65 3.85 -15.13
CA VAL A 194 1.27 4.61 -13.93
C VAL A 194 1.68 3.86 -12.66
N LEU A 195 1.46 2.54 -12.59
CA LEU A 195 1.89 1.72 -11.46
C LEU A 195 3.40 1.80 -11.26
N LEU A 196 4.20 1.64 -12.33
CA LEU A 196 5.65 1.69 -12.26
C LEU A 196 6.14 3.08 -11.83
N LEU A 197 5.58 4.15 -12.40
CA LEU A 197 5.91 5.53 -12.04
C LEU A 197 5.67 5.77 -10.55
N LEU A 198 4.47 5.47 -10.06
CA LEU A 198 4.09 5.69 -8.67
C LEU A 198 4.81 4.74 -7.70
N PHE A 199 5.11 3.51 -8.12
CA PHE A 199 5.94 2.60 -7.33
C PHE A 199 7.36 3.14 -7.13
N VAL A 200 8.02 3.62 -8.19
CA VAL A 200 9.37 4.23 -8.11
C VAL A 200 9.34 5.47 -7.22
N LEU A 201 8.32 6.30 -7.37
CA LEU A 201 8.15 7.50 -6.56
C LEU A 201 7.94 7.14 -5.08
N LEU A 202 7.06 6.18 -4.80
CA LEU A 202 6.78 5.70 -3.45
C LEU A 202 8.01 5.01 -2.83
N ARG A 203 8.78 4.24 -3.62
CA ARG A 203 10.05 3.64 -3.19
C ARG A 203 11.04 4.71 -2.74
N ARG A 204 11.17 5.81 -3.49
CA ARG A 204 12.02 6.95 -3.09
C ARG A 204 11.54 7.59 -1.79
N VAL A 205 10.22 7.81 -1.65
CA VAL A 205 9.61 8.37 -0.43
C VAL A 205 9.89 7.47 0.78
N VAL A 206 9.69 6.17 0.65
CA VAL A 206 9.86 5.21 1.75
C VAL A 206 11.34 5.04 2.16
N ASN A 207 12.28 5.16 1.22
CA ASN A 207 13.71 5.07 1.49
C ASN A 207 14.33 6.44 1.87
N SER A 208 13.57 7.52 1.83
CA SER A 208 14.00 8.85 2.26
C SER A 208 14.00 8.99 3.80
N PRO A 209 14.62 10.05 4.36
CA PRO A 209 14.53 10.36 5.78
C PRO A 209 13.08 10.49 6.29
N PHE A 210 12.15 10.85 5.41
CA PHE A 210 10.72 10.87 5.71
C PHE A 210 10.18 9.46 5.97
N GLY A 211 10.46 8.50 5.10
CA GLY A 211 10.03 7.10 5.27
C GLY A 211 10.66 6.43 6.49
N LEU A 212 11.95 6.70 6.78
CA LEU A 212 12.61 6.24 8.01
C LEU A 212 11.91 6.77 9.25
N SER A 213 11.50 8.03 9.24
CA SER A 213 10.78 8.62 10.36
C SER A 213 9.38 8.03 10.55
N LEU A 214 8.69 7.63 9.47
CA LEU A 214 7.40 6.93 9.57
C LEU A 214 7.56 5.57 10.25
N ARG A 215 8.58 4.80 9.87
CA ARG A 215 8.90 3.53 10.56
C ARG A 215 9.21 3.74 12.03
N GLY A 216 10.01 4.76 12.37
CA GLY A 216 10.27 5.13 13.77
C GLY A 216 9.00 5.51 14.55
N ILE A 217 8.06 6.20 13.92
CA ILE A 217 6.76 6.54 14.51
C ILE A 217 5.93 5.26 14.73
N ARG A 218 5.89 4.35 13.76
CA ARG A 218 5.19 3.07 13.88
C ARG A 218 5.72 2.21 15.04
N GLU A 219 7.04 2.15 15.21
CA GLU A 219 7.69 1.33 16.24
C GLU A 219 7.67 1.97 17.64
N GLY A 220 7.68 3.29 17.70
CA GLY A 220 7.75 4.00 18.98
C GLY A 220 7.28 5.45 18.92
N GLY A 221 6.04 5.69 18.53
CA GLY A 221 5.48 7.04 18.33
C GLY A 221 5.62 7.98 19.53
N LYS A 222 5.62 7.44 20.76
CA LYS A 222 5.83 8.23 21.99
C LYS A 222 7.28 8.70 22.16
N ARG A 223 8.28 8.03 21.56
CA ARG A 223 9.71 8.37 21.67
C ARG A 223 10.15 9.38 20.61
N MET A 224 9.46 9.43 19.47
CA MET A 224 9.83 10.28 18.34
C MET A 224 9.83 11.79 18.64
N PRO A 225 8.91 12.35 19.45
CA PRO A 225 8.98 13.77 19.85
C PRO A 225 10.24 14.11 20.62
N ALA A 226 10.78 13.17 21.43
CA ALA A 226 12.01 13.41 22.22
C ALA A 226 13.25 13.65 21.34
N ILE A 227 13.26 13.15 20.10
CA ILE A 227 14.32 13.41 19.12
C ILE A 227 13.96 14.54 18.13
N GLY A 228 12.94 15.35 18.45
CA GLY A 228 12.54 16.53 17.68
C GLY A 228 11.66 16.25 16.45
N ALA A 229 11.14 15.03 16.27
CA ALA A 229 10.28 14.71 15.16
C ALA A 229 8.82 15.15 15.41
N ASN A 230 8.28 15.97 14.50
CA ASN A 230 6.86 16.32 14.54
C ASN A 230 6.01 15.17 13.96
N VAL A 231 5.50 14.32 14.86
CA VAL A 231 4.75 13.10 14.52
C VAL A 231 3.50 13.43 13.72
N ASP A 232 2.69 14.39 14.17
CA ASP A 232 1.42 14.72 13.52
C ASP A 232 1.60 15.22 12.09
N ARG A 233 2.60 16.07 11.86
CA ARG A 233 2.88 16.59 10.52
C ARG A 233 3.31 15.47 9.57
N ARG A 234 4.12 14.52 10.05
CA ARG A 234 4.58 13.39 9.23
C ARG A 234 3.46 12.40 8.94
N LEU A 235 2.61 12.09 9.92
CA LEU A 235 1.44 11.23 9.72
C LEU A 235 0.42 11.86 8.76
N ARG A 236 0.16 13.17 8.91
CA ARG A 236 -0.72 13.90 7.97
C ARG A 236 -0.20 13.86 6.54
N ALA A 237 1.09 14.11 6.35
CA ALA A 237 1.71 14.03 5.02
C ALA A 237 1.61 12.62 4.43
N ALA A 238 1.90 11.56 5.20
CA ALA A 238 1.78 10.18 4.75
C ALA A 238 0.33 9.84 4.36
N PHE A 239 -0.65 10.27 5.16
CA PHE A 239 -2.06 10.04 4.90
C PHE A 239 -2.53 10.76 3.62
N THR A 240 -2.11 12.00 3.42
CA THR A 240 -2.41 12.79 2.22
C THR A 240 -1.83 12.16 0.96
N VAL A 241 -0.56 11.73 1.01
CA VAL A 241 0.09 11.07 -0.14
C VAL A 241 -0.58 9.72 -0.43
N GLY A 242 -0.90 8.93 0.60
CA GLY A 242 -1.65 7.68 0.44
C GLY A 242 -3.02 7.91 -0.19
N ALA A 243 -3.78 8.89 0.28
CA ALA A 243 -5.08 9.26 -0.28
C ALA A 243 -4.97 9.71 -1.76
N ALA A 244 -3.94 10.50 -2.11
CA ALA A 244 -3.70 10.92 -3.49
C ALA A 244 -3.41 9.72 -4.41
N ILE A 245 -2.57 8.77 -3.98
CA ILE A 245 -2.28 7.55 -4.74
C ILE A 245 -3.53 6.68 -4.89
N ALA A 246 -4.36 6.55 -3.83
CA ALA A 246 -5.65 5.86 -3.92
C ALA A 246 -6.58 6.53 -4.94
N GLY A 247 -6.60 7.87 -4.98
CA GLY A 247 -7.34 8.64 -5.98
C GLY A 247 -6.87 8.37 -7.41
N VAL A 248 -5.54 8.25 -7.65
CA VAL A 248 -5.01 7.86 -8.96
C VAL A 248 -5.47 6.44 -9.33
N ALA A 249 -5.43 5.49 -8.40
CA ALA A 249 -5.88 4.13 -8.64
C ALA A 249 -7.38 4.08 -9.00
N GLY A 250 -8.21 4.89 -8.32
CA GLY A 250 -9.62 5.04 -8.64
C GLY A 250 -9.86 5.66 -10.02
N ALA A 251 -9.13 6.72 -10.36
CA ALA A 251 -9.20 7.35 -11.67
C ALA A 251 -8.82 6.39 -12.80
N LEU A 252 -7.76 5.57 -12.58
CA LEU A 252 -7.40 4.49 -13.52
C LEU A 252 -8.54 3.48 -13.71
N LEU A 253 -9.20 3.06 -12.61
CA LEU A 253 -10.35 2.17 -12.71
C LEU A 253 -11.43 2.78 -13.61
N ALA A 254 -11.86 4.00 -13.32
CA ALA A 254 -12.89 4.69 -14.08
C ALA A 254 -12.57 4.77 -15.58
N GLN A 255 -11.32 5.11 -15.92
CA GLN A 255 -10.88 5.28 -17.32
C GLN A 255 -10.75 3.95 -18.07
N THR A 256 -10.38 2.87 -17.38
CA THR A 256 -10.18 1.56 -18.01
C THR A 256 -11.45 0.74 -18.11
N THR A 257 -12.37 0.87 -17.13
CA THR A 257 -13.65 0.15 -17.13
C THR A 257 -14.79 0.95 -17.73
N GLN A 258 -14.62 2.27 -17.90
CA GLN A 258 -15.66 3.22 -18.36
C GLN A 258 -16.96 3.13 -17.52
N PHE A 259 -16.81 2.71 -16.28
CA PHE A 259 -17.89 2.57 -15.30
C PHE A 259 -17.39 2.82 -13.88
N VAL A 260 -18.20 3.51 -13.08
CA VAL A 260 -17.94 3.69 -11.64
C VAL A 260 -19.21 3.41 -10.86
N GLY A 261 -19.17 2.33 -10.07
CA GLY A 261 -20.25 1.98 -9.15
C GLY A 261 -20.01 2.51 -7.74
N LEU A 262 -21.07 2.57 -6.92
CA LEU A 262 -21.01 2.93 -5.50
C LEU A 262 -20.13 1.98 -4.68
N ASP A 263 -19.96 0.73 -5.12
CA ASP A 263 -19.09 -0.28 -4.52
C ASP A 263 -17.63 0.19 -4.40
N SER A 264 -17.18 1.07 -5.31
CA SER A 264 -15.85 1.69 -5.25
C SER A 264 -15.61 2.55 -4.00
N LEU A 265 -16.67 3.07 -3.37
CA LEU A 265 -16.65 3.81 -2.09
C LEU A 265 -16.95 2.92 -0.89
N GLY A 266 -17.44 1.72 -1.14
CA GLY A 266 -18.01 0.83 -0.12
C GLY A 266 -16.99 0.34 0.91
N PHE A 267 -17.46 0.10 2.13
CA PHE A 267 -16.67 -0.55 3.19
C PHE A 267 -16.10 -1.92 2.76
N PRO A 268 -16.85 -2.80 2.03
CA PRO A 268 -16.31 -4.06 1.57
C PRO A 268 -15.02 -3.89 0.77
N ARG A 269 -14.93 -2.85 -0.07
CA ARG A 269 -13.72 -2.55 -0.85
C ARG A 269 -12.52 -2.18 0.02
N SER A 270 -12.74 -1.45 1.12
CA SER A 270 -11.69 -1.18 2.11
C SER A 270 -11.25 -2.44 2.86
N ALA A 271 -12.19 -3.33 3.16
CA ALA A 271 -11.90 -4.59 3.84
C ALA A 271 -11.10 -5.54 2.92
N GLU A 272 -11.50 -5.71 1.66
CA GLU A 272 -10.75 -6.47 0.65
C GLU A 272 -9.32 -5.97 0.50
N LEU A 273 -9.14 -4.65 0.44
CA LEU A 273 -7.83 -4.04 0.36
C LEU A 273 -6.94 -4.36 1.55
N LEU A 274 -7.50 -4.32 2.76
CA LEU A 274 -6.78 -4.70 3.98
C LEU A 274 -6.38 -6.17 3.95
N ILE A 275 -7.27 -7.04 3.48
CA ILE A 275 -7.03 -8.46 3.28
C ILE A 275 -5.84 -8.69 2.33
N MET A 276 -5.85 -8.05 1.16
CA MET A 276 -4.76 -8.13 0.18
C MET A 276 -3.43 -7.71 0.79
N LEU A 277 -3.44 -6.64 1.58
CA LEU A 277 -2.23 -6.12 2.20
C LEU A 277 -1.69 -7.06 3.30
N VAL A 278 -2.56 -7.64 4.12
CA VAL A 278 -2.17 -8.63 5.15
C VAL A 278 -1.66 -9.91 4.49
N LEU A 279 -2.32 -10.36 3.42
CA LEU A 279 -1.93 -11.52 2.61
C LEU A 279 -0.52 -11.37 2.05
N GLY A 280 -0.20 -10.21 1.48
CA GLY A 280 1.11 -9.94 0.90
C GLY A 280 2.20 -9.66 1.93
N GLY A 281 1.82 -9.08 3.07
CA GLY A 281 2.71 -8.67 4.17
C GLY A 281 2.90 -7.16 4.24
N THR A 282 2.41 -6.56 5.31
CA THR A 282 2.42 -5.10 5.55
C THR A 282 3.82 -4.52 5.72
N GLY A 283 4.04 -3.31 5.21
CA GLY A 283 5.31 -2.59 5.32
C GLY A 283 6.37 -3.04 4.31
N ARG A 284 5.93 -3.69 3.24
CA ARG A 284 6.75 -4.14 2.12
C ARG A 284 6.07 -3.79 0.81
N LEU A 285 6.65 -2.88 0.04
CA LEU A 285 6.06 -2.41 -1.22
C LEU A 285 5.71 -3.57 -2.18
N TYR A 286 6.61 -4.54 -2.34
CA TYR A 286 6.33 -5.73 -3.15
C TYR A 286 5.27 -6.64 -2.54
N GLY A 287 5.11 -6.61 -1.20
CA GLY A 287 4.06 -7.35 -0.50
C GLY A 287 2.66 -6.94 -0.95
N ALA A 288 2.40 -5.64 -0.99
CA ALA A 288 1.12 -5.11 -1.43
C ALA A 288 0.75 -5.57 -2.86
N LEU A 289 1.73 -5.55 -3.79
CA LEU A 289 1.52 -5.99 -5.17
C LEU A 289 1.27 -7.51 -5.27
N VAL A 290 2.07 -8.31 -4.57
CA VAL A 290 1.90 -9.77 -4.55
C VAL A 290 0.58 -10.15 -3.89
N GLY A 291 0.22 -9.50 -2.79
CA GLY A 291 -1.06 -9.75 -2.11
C GLY A 291 -2.26 -9.41 -2.98
N ALA A 292 -2.24 -8.28 -3.68
CA ALA A 292 -3.27 -7.91 -4.64
C ALA A 292 -3.36 -8.92 -5.79
N ALA A 293 -2.23 -9.32 -6.37
CA ALA A 293 -2.20 -10.28 -7.48
C ALA A 293 -2.77 -11.65 -7.04
N VAL A 294 -2.30 -12.19 -5.91
CA VAL A 294 -2.78 -13.49 -5.42
C VAL A 294 -4.27 -13.45 -5.08
N PHE A 295 -4.73 -12.37 -4.42
CA PHE A 295 -6.13 -12.23 -4.07
C PHE A 295 -7.02 -12.14 -5.33
N MET A 296 -6.68 -11.28 -6.28
CA MET A 296 -7.46 -11.07 -7.50
C MET A 296 -7.51 -12.33 -8.37
N VAL A 297 -6.39 -13.05 -8.53
CA VAL A 297 -6.36 -14.32 -9.26
C VAL A 297 -7.20 -15.39 -8.54
N ALA A 298 -7.09 -15.47 -7.21
CA ALA A 298 -7.91 -16.41 -6.44
C ALA A 298 -9.41 -16.08 -6.55
N GLN A 299 -9.75 -14.79 -6.49
CA GLN A 299 -11.12 -14.31 -6.65
C GLN A 299 -11.68 -14.65 -8.03
N ASP A 300 -10.94 -14.37 -9.10
CA ASP A 300 -11.34 -14.67 -10.48
C ASP A 300 -11.57 -16.17 -10.69
N TYR A 301 -10.61 -16.99 -10.22
CA TYR A 301 -10.71 -18.44 -10.33
C TYR A 301 -11.88 -19.04 -9.52
N ILE A 302 -12.01 -18.63 -8.26
CA ILE A 302 -13.07 -19.15 -7.37
C ILE A 302 -14.44 -18.67 -7.80
N SER A 303 -14.59 -17.40 -8.22
CA SER A 303 -15.87 -16.88 -8.72
C SER A 303 -16.32 -17.55 -10.02
N GLY A 304 -15.37 -18.01 -10.84
CA GLY A 304 -15.65 -18.80 -12.04
C GLY A 304 -16.12 -20.24 -11.74
N LEU A 305 -15.66 -20.83 -10.61
CA LEU A 305 -16.07 -22.17 -10.20
C LEU A 305 -17.42 -22.18 -9.48
N ASP A 306 -17.62 -21.28 -8.55
CA ASP A 306 -18.84 -21.20 -7.74
C ASP A 306 -19.22 -19.73 -7.46
N PRO A 307 -20.03 -19.13 -8.34
CA PRO A 307 -20.47 -17.74 -8.20
C PRO A 307 -21.30 -17.45 -6.93
N ALA A 308 -21.90 -18.47 -6.31
CA ALA A 308 -22.76 -18.28 -5.12
C ALA A 308 -21.96 -18.16 -3.82
N TYR A 309 -20.89 -18.95 -3.67
CA TYR A 309 -20.14 -19.07 -2.41
C TYR A 309 -18.69 -18.58 -2.48
N TRP A 310 -18.28 -17.90 -3.55
CA TRP A 310 -16.90 -17.42 -3.71
C TRP A 310 -16.38 -16.58 -2.54
N GLN A 311 -17.25 -15.74 -1.95
CA GLN A 311 -16.89 -14.92 -0.78
C GLN A 311 -16.57 -15.77 0.45
N PHE A 312 -17.28 -16.88 0.66
CA PHE A 312 -17.02 -17.83 1.74
C PHE A 312 -15.65 -18.50 1.56
N TYR A 313 -15.33 -18.96 0.36
CA TYR A 313 -14.04 -19.58 0.06
C TYR A 313 -12.86 -18.61 0.21
N ILE A 314 -13.03 -17.36 -0.21
CA ILE A 314 -12.01 -16.33 0.00
C ILE A 314 -11.85 -16.00 1.48
N GLY A 315 -12.93 -15.91 2.24
CA GLY A 315 -12.87 -15.73 3.69
C GLY A 315 -12.16 -16.89 4.39
N LEU A 316 -12.44 -18.13 3.99
CA LEU A 316 -11.77 -19.33 4.51
C LEU A 316 -10.29 -19.33 4.16
N LEU A 317 -9.93 -19.01 2.92
CA LEU A 317 -8.54 -18.86 2.46
C LEU A 317 -7.79 -17.85 3.32
N LEU A 318 -8.42 -16.72 3.59
CA LEU A 318 -7.86 -15.69 4.43
C LEU A 318 -7.56 -16.18 5.85
N VAL A 319 -8.54 -16.86 6.50
CA VAL A 319 -8.35 -17.40 7.84
C VAL A 319 -7.18 -18.36 7.86
N LEU A 320 -7.08 -19.25 6.87
CA LEU A 320 -5.94 -20.18 6.74
C LEU A 320 -4.61 -19.44 6.61
N ILE A 321 -4.54 -18.40 5.78
CA ILE A 321 -3.30 -17.64 5.59
C ILE A 321 -2.91 -16.89 6.86
N VAL A 322 -3.85 -16.25 7.55
CA VAL A 322 -3.58 -15.54 8.81
C VAL A 322 -3.09 -16.50 9.90
N LEU A 323 -3.64 -17.71 9.97
CA LEU A 323 -3.22 -18.71 10.96
C LEU A 323 -1.83 -19.28 10.66
N PHE A 324 -1.54 -19.60 9.40
CA PHE A 324 -0.31 -20.32 9.01
C PHE A 324 0.81 -19.40 8.53
N ALA A 325 0.51 -18.27 7.89
CA ALA A 325 1.49 -17.33 7.31
C ALA A 325 1.57 -16.03 8.11
N ARG A 326 1.93 -16.10 9.40
CA ARG A 326 2.18 -14.90 10.22
C ARG A 326 3.25 -14.01 9.56
N GLY A 327 2.85 -12.88 8.98
CA GLY A 327 3.71 -11.93 8.26
C GLY A 327 3.54 -11.97 6.74
N GLY A 328 2.46 -12.58 6.23
CA GLY A 328 2.10 -12.65 4.82
C GLY A 328 2.96 -13.62 4.00
N ILE A 329 2.65 -13.73 2.70
CA ILE A 329 3.31 -14.63 1.76
C ILE A 329 4.82 -14.34 1.68
N LEU A 330 5.21 -13.07 1.54
CA LEU A 330 6.62 -12.69 1.47
C LEU A 330 7.38 -12.95 2.78
N GLY A 331 6.74 -12.75 3.93
CA GLY A 331 7.33 -13.07 5.23
C GLY A 331 7.51 -14.58 5.45
N GLY A 332 6.58 -15.39 4.93
CA GLY A 332 6.69 -16.85 4.91
C GLY A 332 7.83 -17.32 4.03
N LEU A 333 7.95 -16.77 2.83
CA LEU A 333 8.98 -17.10 1.86
C LEU A 333 10.40 -16.75 2.38
N GLU A 334 10.57 -15.59 3.01
CA GLU A 334 11.85 -15.22 3.62
C GLU A 334 12.28 -16.18 4.74
N ARG A 335 11.34 -16.57 5.61
CA ARG A 335 11.64 -17.57 6.66
C ARG A 335 12.02 -18.93 6.08
N LEU A 336 11.37 -19.34 4.99
CA LEU A 336 11.68 -20.58 4.30
C LEU A 336 13.08 -20.53 3.69
N VAL A 337 13.41 -19.44 2.99
CA VAL A 337 14.74 -19.22 2.39
C VAL A 337 15.83 -19.16 3.47
N GLN A 338 15.57 -18.49 4.59
CA GLN A 338 16.51 -18.43 5.71
C GLN A 338 16.75 -19.82 6.34
N ARG A 339 15.70 -20.63 6.50
CA ARG A 339 15.83 -22.01 6.99
C ARG A 339 16.63 -22.89 6.04
N LEU A 340 16.37 -22.79 4.73
CA LEU A 340 17.10 -23.53 3.70
C LEU A 340 18.55 -23.06 3.58
N GLY A 341 18.82 -21.76 3.71
CA GLY A 341 20.17 -21.18 3.70
C GLY A 341 21.00 -21.61 4.93
N TRP A 342 20.39 -21.74 6.10
CA TRP A 342 21.07 -22.18 7.32
C TRP A 342 21.45 -23.67 7.26
N HIS A 343 20.64 -24.51 6.64
CA HIS A 343 21.00 -25.92 6.38
C HIS A 343 22.22 -26.05 5.46
N LYS A 344 22.35 -25.20 4.44
CA LYS A 344 23.54 -25.18 3.57
C LYS A 344 24.82 -24.74 4.30
N ALA A 345 24.72 -23.71 5.14
CA ALA A 345 25.86 -23.23 5.92
C ALA A 345 26.29 -24.22 7.02
N SER A 346 25.34 -24.97 7.61
CA SER A 346 25.62 -26.02 8.59
C SER A 346 26.21 -27.28 7.96
N ALA A 347 25.81 -27.62 6.73
CA ALA A 347 26.39 -28.77 6.00
C ALA A 347 27.83 -28.48 5.56
N ALA A 348 28.10 -27.27 5.02
CA ALA A 348 29.47 -26.88 4.63
C ALA A 348 30.46 -26.83 5.81
N ARG A 349 29.96 -26.56 7.04
CA ARG A 349 30.80 -26.51 8.24
C ARG A 349 31.13 -27.95 8.77
N LYS A 350 30.33 -28.96 8.42
CA LYS A 350 30.57 -30.35 8.78
C LYS A 350 31.55 -31.08 7.84
N GLU A 351 31.74 -30.55 6.62
CA GLU A 351 32.70 -31.11 5.65
C GLU A 351 34.13 -30.55 5.83
N THR A 352 34.31 -29.54 6.68
CA THR A 352 35.63 -28.91 6.97
C THR A 352 36.20 -29.32 8.35
N THR A 353 35.57 -30.23 9.09
CA THR A 353 36.05 -30.84 10.32
C THR A 353 36.26 -32.34 10.13
#